data_abb2f6d860cc3c853fceffec681e2a35
#
_entry.id   abb2f6d860cc3c853fceffec681e2a35
#
_cell.length_a   1.000
_cell.length_b   1.000
_cell.length_c   1.000
_cell.angle_alpha   90.00
_cell.angle_beta   90.00
_cell.angle_gamma   90.00
#
_symmetry.space_group_name_H-M   'P 1'
#
loop_
_entity.id
_entity.type
_entity.pdbx_description
1 polymer ?
#
loop_
_entity_poly.entity_id
_entity_poly.type
_entity_poly.pdbx_seq_one_letter_code
_entity_poly.pdbx_strand_id
1 'polypeptide(L)'
;MLEITSSSNNKCKYVKSLSQKKSRQKYGEYTIEGIKSVSDALNSEREITALYVSDSFFENEKFKYPKDISLYKVQDDVFMKMCDTKAPQGILAVVKIEDEADFTPNTEKSYIYCDCINDPGNLGTIIRTADAAGFDGVLLSDGCVDLYSPKTVRSSMGSFFNMRVVTGVSYEKLSEYKNSGFQLIGGGLCGNTQN
;
A
#
# COMPACT_ATOMS: atom_id res chain seq x y z
N MET A 1 -7.13 22.71 -11.00
CA MET A 1 -5.70 22.35 -11.01
C MET A 1 -4.91 23.50 -10.37
N LEU A 2 -3.96 23.19 -9.50
CA LEU A 2 -3.09 24.15 -8.83
C LEU A 2 -1.63 23.86 -9.21
N GLU A 3 -0.82 24.91 -9.43
CA GLU A 3 0.59 24.76 -9.78
C GLU A 3 1.50 24.91 -8.55
N ILE A 4 2.56 24.11 -8.49
CA ILE A 4 3.56 24.10 -7.42
C ILE A 4 4.95 24.24 -8.04
N THR A 5 5.60 25.36 -7.75
CA THR A 5 6.91 25.72 -8.31
C THR A 5 8.03 25.75 -7.26
N SER A 6 7.73 25.49 -5.99
CA SER A 6 8.71 25.54 -4.91
C SER A 6 8.61 24.34 -3.97
N SER A 7 9.76 23.75 -3.64
CA SER A 7 9.86 22.67 -2.65
C SER A 7 9.56 23.15 -1.21
N SER A 8 9.53 24.45 -0.95
CA SER A 8 9.08 25.00 0.34
C SER A 8 7.57 24.98 0.52
N ASN A 9 6.79 24.70 -0.55
CA ASN A 9 5.35 24.59 -0.50
C ASN A 9 4.91 23.53 0.53
N ASN A 10 3.90 23.85 1.33
CA ASN A 10 3.40 22.98 2.39
C ASN A 10 2.88 21.64 1.86
N LYS A 11 2.33 21.59 0.64
CA LYS A 11 1.91 20.35 -0.01
C LYS A 11 3.09 19.43 -0.32
N CYS A 12 4.22 19.98 -0.80
CA CYS A 12 5.43 19.21 -1.04
C CYS A 12 5.99 18.62 0.25
N LYS A 13 6.08 19.43 1.30
CA LYS A 13 6.55 18.99 2.63
C LYS A 13 5.65 17.89 3.20
N TYR A 14 4.35 18.08 3.05
CA TYR A 14 3.35 17.10 3.47
C TYR A 14 3.53 15.76 2.75
N VAL A 15 3.52 15.74 1.42
CA VAL A 15 3.69 14.52 0.62
C VAL A 15 5.00 13.82 0.97
N LYS A 16 6.11 14.56 1.03
CA LYS A 16 7.41 14.01 1.43
C LYS A 16 7.39 13.42 2.83
N SER A 17 6.63 13.99 3.76
CA SER A 17 6.53 13.49 5.13
C SER A 17 5.88 12.11 5.20
N LEU A 18 5.02 11.75 4.24
CA LEU A 18 4.35 10.45 4.17
C LEU A 18 5.32 9.27 3.90
N SER A 19 6.57 9.53 3.56
CA SER A 19 7.63 8.51 3.57
C SER A 19 7.88 7.95 4.99
N GLN A 20 7.54 8.72 6.03
CA GLN A 20 7.72 8.38 7.44
C GLN A 20 6.46 7.71 8.01
N LYS A 21 6.61 6.56 8.71
CA LYS A 21 5.49 5.84 9.37
C LYS A 21 4.66 6.75 10.28
N LYS A 22 5.32 7.58 11.10
CA LYS A 22 4.65 8.52 12.02
C LYS A 22 3.71 9.50 11.30
N SER A 23 4.11 9.98 10.11
CA SER A 23 3.27 10.88 9.32
C SER A 23 2.08 10.15 8.71
N ARG A 24 2.29 8.94 8.18
CA ARG A 24 1.19 8.11 7.67
C ARG A 24 0.14 7.84 8.74
N GLN A 25 0.57 7.44 9.94
CA GLN A 25 -0.34 7.24 11.07
C GLN A 25 -1.06 8.52 11.50
N LYS A 26 -0.37 9.67 11.48
CA LYS A 26 -0.96 10.97 11.85
C LYS A 26 -2.05 11.41 10.87
N TYR A 27 -1.82 11.22 9.58
CA TYR A 27 -2.70 11.73 8.53
C TYR A 27 -3.68 10.68 8.01
N GLY A 28 -3.47 9.39 8.32
CA GLY A 28 -4.27 8.31 7.75
C GLY A 28 -4.08 8.15 6.24
N GLU A 29 -2.89 8.52 5.72
CA GLU A 29 -2.64 8.55 4.28
C GLU A 29 -1.23 8.05 3.96
N TYR A 30 -1.06 7.55 2.74
CA TYR A 30 0.23 7.09 2.20
C TYR A 30 0.39 7.52 0.74
N THR A 31 1.59 7.38 0.20
CA THR A 31 1.89 7.74 -1.19
C THR A 31 2.12 6.51 -2.06
N ILE A 32 1.70 6.62 -3.30
CA ILE A 32 2.02 5.68 -4.38
C ILE A 32 2.66 6.43 -5.54
N GLU A 33 3.66 5.82 -6.16
CA GLU A 33 4.43 6.42 -7.24
C GLU A 33 4.42 5.55 -8.49
N GLY A 34 4.36 6.19 -9.65
CA GLY A 34 4.48 5.56 -10.96
C GLY A 34 3.14 5.29 -11.64
N ILE A 35 3.20 5.28 -12.97
CA ILE A 35 2.03 5.24 -13.85
C ILE A 35 1.15 4.02 -13.56
N LYS A 36 1.77 2.83 -13.51
CA LYS A 36 1.03 1.59 -13.29
C LYS A 36 0.34 1.59 -11.92
N SER A 37 1.08 1.88 -10.84
CA SER A 37 0.54 1.86 -9.47
C SER A 37 -0.59 2.87 -9.30
N VAL A 38 -0.44 4.08 -9.83
CA VAL A 38 -1.49 5.10 -9.78
C VAL A 38 -2.70 4.69 -10.61
N SER A 39 -2.49 4.09 -11.79
CA SER A 39 -3.60 3.57 -12.62
C SER A 39 -4.34 2.42 -11.92
N ASP A 40 -3.62 1.49 -11.30
CA ASP A 40 -4.22 0.37 -10.56
C ASP A 40 -5.05 0.91 -9.38
N ALA A 41 -4.54 1.90 -8.64
CA ALA A 41 -5.26 2.54 -7.55
C ALA A 41 -6.52 3.29 -8.02
N LEU A 42 -6.44 4.00 -9.14
CA LEU A 42 -7.59 4.71 -9.74
C LEU A 42 -8.70 3.75 -10.21
N ASN A 43 -8.35 2.51 -10.55
CA ASN A 43 -9.29 1.47 -10.96
C ASN A 43 -9.78 0.61 -9.78
N SER A 44 -9.26 0.82 -8.58
CA SER A 44 -9.66 0.14 -7.35
C SER A 44 -10.69 0.96 -6.57
N GLU A 45 -11.19 0.40 -5.47
CA GLU A 45 -12.08 1.09 -4.53
C GLU A 45 -11.35 2.04 -3.56
N ARG A 46 -10.02 2.22 -3.72
CA ARG A 46 -9.20 3.04 -2.82
C ARG A 46 -9.52 4.53 -2.96
N GLU A 47 -9.68 5.22 -1.84
CA GLU A 47 -9.92 6.67 -1.85
C GLU A 47 -8.61 7.43 -2.10
N ILE A 48 -8.50 8.03 -3.29
CA ILE A 48 -7.39 8.91 -3.66
C ILE A 48 -7.76 10.35 -3.34
N THR A 49 -6.98 10.98 -2.47
CA THR A 49 -7.26 12.35 -2.01
C THR A 49 -6.59 13.41 -2.88
N ALA A 50 -5.47 13.07 -3.52
CA ALA A 50 -4.76 14.00 -4.40
C ALA A 50 -3.87 13.27 -5.41
N LEU A 51 -3.73 13.88 -6.59
CA LEU A 51 -2.75 13.52 -7.61
C LEU A 51 -1.74 14.66 -7.79
N TYR A 52 -0.48 14.29 -7.86
CA TYR A 52 0.63 15.20 -8.17
C TYR A 52 1.30 14.70 -9.45
N VAL A 53 1.49 15.60 -10.39
CA VAL A 53 2.09 15.30 -11.71
C VAL A 53 3.19 16.30 -12.02
N SER A 54 4.29 15.81 -12.56
CA SER A 54 5.37 16.69 -13.02
C SER A 54 4.97 17.45 -14.28
N ASP A 55 5.61 18.58 -14.57
CA ASP A 55 5.36 19.36 -15.77
C ASP A 55 5.49 18.50 -17.03
N SER A 56 6.61 17.78 -17.15
CA SER A 56 6.89 16.91 -18.29
C SER A 56 5.90 15.76 -18.44
N PHE A 57 5.38 15.20 -17.32
CA PHE A 57 4.37 14.15 -17.37
C PHE A 57 2.99 14.72 -17.75
N PHE A 58 2.66 15.92 -17.28
CA PHE A 58 1.37 16.55 -17.56
C PHE A 58 1.16 16.82 -19.05
N GLU A 59 2.22 17.11 -19.78
CA GLU A 59 2.20 17.29 -21.24
C GLU A 59 1.95 15.98 -22.01
N ASN A 60 1.98 14.84 -21.32
CA ASN A 60 1.66 13.54 -21.90
C ASN A 60 0.14 13.32 -21.93
N GLU A 61 -0.52 13.64 -23.03
CA GLU A 61 -1.98 13.60 -23.22
C GLU A 61 -2.61 12.20 -23.06
N LYS A 62 -1.81 11.14 -22.89
CA LYS A 62 -2.31 9.76 -22.79
C LYS A 62 -2.90 9.42 -21.42
N PHE A 63 -2.60 10.19 -20.35
CA PHE A 63 -3.12 9.92 -19.03
C PHE A 63 -4.42 10.70 -18.78
N LYS A 64 -5.50 9.99 -18.43
CA LYS A 64 -6.80 10.60 -18.12
C LYS A 64 -6.89 10.90 -16.63
N TYR A 65 -7.00 12.18 -16.29
CA TYR A 65 -7.15 12.63 -14.91
C TYR A 65 -8.63 12.62 -14.48
N PRO A 66 -8.98 12.00 -13.34
CA PRO A 66 -10.33 12.12 -12.77
C PRO A 66 -10.64 13.58 -12.41
N LYS A 67 -11.91 13.99 -12.59
CA LYS A 67 -12.34 15.39 -12.35
C LYS A 67 -12.60 15.70 -10.88
N ASP A 68 -12.87 14.69 -10.10
CA ASP A 68 -13.26 14.72 -8.68
C ASP A 68 -12.08 14.63 -7.71
N ILE A 69 -10.87 14.38 -8.23
CA ILE A 69 -9.64 14.30 -7.43
C ILE A 69 -8.85 15.61 -7.54
N SER A 70 -8.31 16.09 -6.42
CA SER A 70 -7.44 17.26 -6.40
C SER A 70 -6.17 17.01 -7.23
N LEU A 71 -5.98 17.77 -8.31
CA LEU A 71 -4.83 17.65 -9.21
C LEU A 71 -3.86 18.83 -9.02
N TYR A 72 -2.59 18.49 -8.74
CA TYR A 72 -1.48 19.44 -8.59
C TYR A 72 -0.44 19.21 -9.68
N LYS A 73 -0.17 20.23 -10.47
CA LYS A 73 0.93 20.27 -11.42
C LYS A 73 2.18 20.78 -10.70
N VAL A 74 3.29 20.06 -10.79
CA VAL A 74 4.50 20.30 -10.00
C VAL A 74 5.70 20.41 -10.93
N GLN A 75 6.51 21.45 -10.75
CA GLN A 75 7.75 21.62 -11.50
C GLN A 75 8.65 20.39 -11.32
N ASP A 76 9.29 19.92 -12.40
CA ASP A 76 10.00 18.63 -12.45
C ASP A 76 11.05 18.44 -11.35
N ASP A 77 11.85 19.46 -11.07
CA ASP A 77 12.88 19.42 -10.02
C ASP A 77 12.28 19.38 -8.60
N VAL A 78 11.11 19.98 -8.40
CA VAL A 78 10.35 19.92 -7.15
C VAL A 78 9.69 18.54 -6.99
N PHE A 79 9.13 18.01 -8.08
CA PHE A 79 8.51 16.68 -8.09
C PHE A 79 9.53 15.59 -7.70
N MET A 80 10.74 15.63 -8.26
CA MET A 80 11.82 14.70 -7.91
C MET A 80 12.15 14.71 -6.41
N LYS A 81 12.09 15.89 -5.75
CA LYS A 81 12.36 16.02 -4.31
C LYS A 81 11.21 15.49 -3.42
N MET A 82 10.01 15.38 -3.96
CA MET A 82 8.85 14.82 -3.26
C MET A 82 8.85 13.29 -3.25
N CYS A 83 9.40 12.67 -4.28
CA CYS A 83 9.38 11.24 -4.49
C CYS A 83 10.40 10.49 -3.63
N ASP A 84 10.08 9.20 -3.36
CA ASP A 84 10.98 8.25 -2.69
C ASP A 84 11.91 7.55 -3.71
N THR A 85 11.45 7.40 -4.96
CA THR A 85 12.24 6.80 -6.04
C THR A 85 13.28 7.78 -6.61
N LYS A 86 14.45 7.24 -7.01
CA LYS A 86 15.53 8.03 -7.62
C LYS A 86 15.19 8.54 -9.02
N ALA A 87 14.35 7.82 -9.75
CA ALA A 87 13.90 8.16 -11.11
C ALA A 87 12.37 8.04 -11.18
N PRO A 88 11.62 9.02 -10.67
CA PRO A 88 10.18 8.98 -10.67
C PRO A 88 9.61 9.12 -12.09
N GLN A 89 8.49 8.44 -12.33
CA GLN A 89 7.80 8.47 -13.64
C GLN A 89 6.91 9.71 -13.86
N GLY A 90 6.99 10.70 -12.98
CA GLY A 90 6.26 11.97 -13.11
C GLY A 90 4.83 11.98 -12.58
N ILE A 91 4.37 10.89 -11.95
CA ILE A 91 3.05 10.83 -11.32
C ILE A 91 3.11 10.18 -9.93
N LEU A 92 2.41 10.78 -8.98
CA LEU A 92 2.29 10.35 -7.59
C LEU A 92 0.86 10.60 -7.12
N ALA A 93 0.30 9.67 -6.36
CA ALA A 93 -0.98 9.84 -5.68
C ALA A 93 -0.83 9.76 -4.16
N VAL A 94 -1.71 10.47 -3.46
CA VAL A 94 -1.96 10.32 -2.02
C VAL A 94 -3.25 9.55 -1.85
N VAL A 95 -3.21 8.49 -1.05
CA VAL A 95 -4.29 7.52 -0.87
C VAL A 95 -4.59 7.39 0.62
N LYS A 96 -5.86 7.29 1.00
CA LYS A 96 -6.25 7.02 2.39
C LYS A 96 -5.89 5.60 2.81
N ILE A 97 -5.49 5.46 4.07
CA ILE A 97 -5.38 4.17 4.75
C ILE A 97 -6.80 3.72 5.11
N GLU A 98 -7.14 2.49 4.75
CA GLU A 98 -8.43 1.91 5.13
C GLU A 98 -8.47 1.57 6.62
N ASP A 99 -9.63 1.76 7.22
CA ASP A 99 -9.90 1.26 8.56
C ASP A 99 -10.24 -0.24 8.48
N GLU A 100 -9.49 -1.05 9.19
CA GLU A 100 -9.62 -2.51 9.21
C GLU A 100 -10.17 -3.02 10.55
N ALA A 101 -10.62 -2.12 11.44
CA ALA A 101 -11.02 -2.45 12.80
C ALA A 101 -12.12 -3.52 12.88
N ASP A 102 -13.02 -3.56 11.92
CA ASP A 102 -14.17 -4.49 11.87
C ASP A 102 -13.94 -5.73 11.00
N PHE A 103 -12.67 -6.03 10.62
CA PHE A 103 -12.42 -7.20 9.79
C PHE A 103 -12.69 -8.50 10.55
N THR A 104 -13.61 -9.30 9.99
CA THR A 104 -13.86 -10.67 10.41
C THR A 104 -13.63 -11.61 9.22
N PRO A 105 -12.69 -12.57 9.31
CA PRO A 105 -12.46 -13.50 8.23
C PRO A 105 -13.64 -14.46 8.03
N ASN A 106 -13.90 -14.83 6.77
CA ASN A 106 -14.91 -15.81 6.41
C ASN A 106 -14.28 -17.21 6.36
N THR A 107 -14.88 -18.19 7.03
CA THR A 107 -14.37 -19.58 7.12
C THR A 107 -14.38 -20.34 5.78
N GLU A 108 -15.12 -19.87 4.78
CA GLU A 108 -15.12 -20.43 3.42
C GLU A 108 -13.98 -19.90 2.55
N LYS A 109 -13.15 -18.98 3.09
CA LYS A 109 -12.08 -18.28 2.41
C LYS A 109 -10.71 -18.68 2.94
N SER A 110 -9.69 -18.43 2.14
CA SER A 110 -8.29 -18.78 2.45
C SER A 110 -7.45 -17.53 2.68
N TYR A 111 -6.69 -17.52 3.78
CA TYR A 111 -5.84 -16.39 4.15
C TYR A 111 -4.41 -16.84 4.42
N ILE A 112 -3.45 -15.97 4.13
CA ILE A 112 -2.07 -16.14 4.54
C ILE A 112 -1.83 -15.34 5.81
N TYR A 113 -1.36 -15.98 6.87
CA TYR A 113 -0.88 -15.30 8.08
C TYR A 113 0.63 -15.11 8.00
N CYS A 114 1.08 -13.87 8.11
CA CYS A 114 2.49 -13.49 8.13
C CYS A 114 2.90 -13.11 9.56
N ASP A 115 3.83 -13.86 10.11
CA ASP A 115 4.37 -13.59 11.42
C ASP A 115 5.74 -12.92 11.34
N CYS A 116 5.86 -11.72 11.90
CA CYS A 116 7.11 -10.97 12.05
C CYS A 116 7.92 -10.81 10.74
N ILE A 117 7.26 -10.60 9.62
CA ILE A 117 7.95 -10.32 8.35
C ILE A 117 8.57 -8.92 8.41
N ASN A 118 9.91 -8.84 8.44
CA ASN A 118 10.64 -7.58 8.66
C ASN A 118 11.12 -6.90 7.38
N ASP A 119 11.23 -7.61 6.25
CA ASP A 119 11.65 -7.00 4.98
C ASP A 119 10.43 -6.58 4.14
N PRO A 120 10.33 -5.29 3.73
CA PRO A 120 9.21 -4.78 2.95
C PRO A 120 9.15 -5.38 1.53
N GLY A 121 10.28 -5.84 0.97
CA GLY A 121 10.31 -6.54 -0.31
C GLY A 121 9.69 -7.93 -0.21
N ASN A 122 10.00 -8.66 0.88
CA ASN A 122 9.41 -9.97 1.15
C ASN A 122 7.91 -9.84 1.38
N LEU A 123 7.47 -8.88 2.18
CA LEU A 123 6.03 -8.64 2.39
C LEU A 123 5.31 -8.34 1.07
N GLY A 124 5.83 -7.44 0.24
CA GLY A 124 5.23 -7.16 -1.06
C GLY A 124 5.22 -8.39 -1.99
N THR A 125 6.24 -9.23 -1.93
CA THR A 125 6.29 -10.50 -2.69
C THR A 125 5.21 -11.47 -2.21
N ILE A 126 5.02 -11.60 -0.88
CA ILE A 126 3.98 -12.46 -0.31
C ILE A 126 2.59 -11.97 -0.76
N ILE A 127 2.31 -10.67 -0.66
CA ILE A 127 1.03 -10.09 -1.11
C ILE A 127 0.77 -10.41 -2.58
N ARG A 128 1.78 -10.22 -3.45
CA ARG A 128 1.66 -10.52 -4.87
C ARG A 128 1.46 -12.01 -5.15
N THR A 129 2.14 -12.87 -4.41
CA THR A 129 2.01 -14.32 -4.57
C THR A 129 0.65 -14.82 -4.07
N ALA A 130 0.15 -14.24 -2.97
CA ALA A 130 -1.18 -14.53 -2.44
C ALA A 130 -2.27 -14.18 -3.46
N ASP A 131 -2.20 -12.99 -4.05
CA ASP A 131 -3.12 -12.54 -5.11
C ASP A 131 -3.08 -13.49 -6.31
N ALA A 132 -1.89 -13.81 -6.81
CA ALA A 132 -1.73 -14.71 -7.95
C ALA A 132 -2.18 -16.17 -7.66
N ALA A 133 -2.11 -16.61 -6.41
CA ALA A 133 -2.54 -17.94 -5.98
C ALA A 133 -4.04 -18.02 -5.61
N GLY A 134 -4.75 -16.89 -5.66
CA GLY A 134 -6.19 -16.82 -5.39
C GLY A 134 -6.55 -16.87 -3.91
N PHE A 135 -5.66 -16.45 -3.01
CA PHE A 135 -6.00 -16.24 -1.61
C PHE A 135 -6.90 -15.01 -1.46
N ASP A 136 -7.76 -15.02 -0.46
CA ASP A 136 -8.74 -13.95 -0.22
C ASP A 136 -8.19 -12.80 0.65
N GLY A 137 -7.03 -13.00 1.28
CA GLY A 137 -6.38 -11.96 2.05
C GLY A 137 -5.08 -12.39 2.71
N VAL A 138 -4.37 -11.38 3.23
CA VAL A 138 -3.13 -11.54 4.00
C VAL A 138 -3.32 -10.91 5.38
N LEU A 139 -3.03 -11.66 6.42
CA LEU A 139 -3.13 -11.22 7.82
C LEU A 139 -1.72 -11.02 8.37
N LEU A 140 -1.43 -9.87 8.94
CA LEU A 140 -0.11 -9.50 9.43
C LEU A 140 -0.11 -9.41 10.96
N SER A 141 0.86 -10.06 11.61
CA SER A 141 1.12 -9.84 13.04
C SER A 141 1.63 -8.41 13.33
N ASP A 142 1.54 -7.98 14.58
CA ASP A 142 2.07 -6.68 15.03
C ASP A 142 3.57 -6.50 14.78
N GLY A 143 4.33 -7.60 14.70
CA GLY A 143 5.77 -7.59 14.41
C GLY A 143 6.13 -7.41 12.94
N CYS A 144 5.16 -7.30 12.03
CA CYS A 144 5.45 -7.13 10.61
C CYS A 144 5.88 -5.70 10.27
N VAL A 145 6.68 -5.59 9.21
CA VAL A 145 7.05 -4.31 8.60
C VAL A 145 5.81 -3.54 8.17
N ASP A 146 5.94 -2.22 8.13
CA ASP A 146 4.85 -1.32 7.75
C ASP A 146 4.33 -1.61 6.34
N LEU A 147 3.06 -2.02 6.27
CA LEU A 147 2.33 -2.32 5.04
C LEU A 147 2.35 -1.15 4.04
N TYR A 148 2.16 0.07 4.55
CA TYR A 148 2.05 1.28 3.75
C TYR A 148 3.40 1.96 3.47
N SER A 149 4.53 1.28 3.77
CA SER A 149 5.83 1.82 3.41
C SER A 149 5.98 1.90 1.88
N PRO A 150 6.64 2.95 1.32
CA PRO A 150 6.80 3.07 -0.13
C PRO A 150 7.44 1.83 -0.78
N LYS A 151 8.33 1.15 -0.07
CA LYS A 151 8.99 -0.07 -0.57
C LYS A 151 8.04 -1.26 -0.60
N THR A 152 7.17 -1.45 0.41
CA THR A 152 6.16 -2.54 0.43
C THR A 152 5.16 -2.35 -0.71
N VAL A 153 4.60 -1.15 -0.84
CA VAL A 153 3.62 -0.82 -1.87
C VAL A 153 4.20 -1.06 -3.27
N ARG A 154 5.43 -0.61 -3.53
CA ARG A 154 6.08 -0.86 -4.85
C ARG A 154 6.32 -2.34 -5.12
N SER A 155 6.79 -3.10 -4.12
CA SER A 155 7.13 -4.51 -4.31
C SER A 155 5.92 -5.42 -4.51
N SER A 156 4.73 -5.01 -4.09
CA SER A 156 3.47 -5.73 -4.32
C SER A 156 2.92 -5.59 -5.75
N MET A 157 3.45 -4.65 -6.56
CA MET A 157 3.18 -4.51 -8.01
C MET A 157 1.68 -4.47 -8.39
N GLY A 158 0.87 -3.72 -7.67
CA GLY A 158 -0.57 -3.57 -7.96
C GLY A 158 -1.46 -4.54 -7.19
N SER A 159 -0.99 -5.74 -6.83
CA SER A 159 -1.72 -6.68 -5.97
C SER A 159 -2.13 -6.06 -4.62
N PHE A 160 -1.43 -5.01 -4.21
CA PHE A 160 -1.76 -4.20 -3.04
C PHE A 160 -3.19 -3.64 -3.07
N PHE A 161 -3.70 -3.35 -4.25
CA PHE A 161 -5.04 -2.77 -4.43
C PHE A 161 -6.13 -3.83 -4.60
N ASN A 162 -5.76 -5.05 -4.99
CA ASN A 162 -6.68 -6.15 -5.21
C ASN A 162 -6.83 -7.03 -3.96
N MET A 163 -5.78 -7.12 -3.17
CA MET A 163 -5.70 -8.00 -2.01
C MET A 163 -6.12 -7.28 -0.73
N ARG A 164 -6.98 -7.91 0.06
CA ARG A 164 -7.22 -7.44 1.42
C ARG A 164 -6.06 -7.80 2.32
N VAL A 165 -5.45 -6.79 2.95
CA VAL A 165 -4.33 -7.01 3.89
C VAL A 165 -4.70 -6.39 5.22
N VAL A 166 -4.80 -7.21 6.26
CA VAL A 166 -5.18 -6.81 7.62
C VAL A 166 -3.95 -6.79 8.52
N THR A 167 -3.76 -5.71 9.25
CA THR A 167 -2.61 -5.52 10.15
C THR A 167 -3.00 -5.74 11.61
N GLY A 168 -2.03 -6.03 12.48
CA GLY A 168 -2.27 -6.12 13.93
C GLY A 168 -3.02 -7.38 14.37
N VAL A 169 -2.91 -8.47 13.62
CA VAL A 169 -3.53 -9.75 14.00
C VAL A 169 -2.65 -10.48 15.00
N SER A 170 -3.01 -10.42 16.29
CA SER A 170 -2.29 -11.10 17.35
C SER A 170 -2.49 -12.62 17.35
N TYR A 171 -1.68 -13.35 18.12
CA TYR A 171 -1.86 -14.80 18.30
C TYR A 171 -3.17 -15.16 18.99
N GLU A 172 -3.64 -14.31 19.91
CA GLU A 172 -4.95 -14.47 20.56
C GLU A 172 -6.06 -14.42 19.50
N LYS A 173 -6.00 -13.42 18.60
CA LYS A 173 -6.95 -13.28 17.50
C LYS A 173 -6.88 -14.46 16.53
N LEU A 174 -5.69 -14.95 16.22
CA LEU A 174 -5.51 -16.15 15.40
C LEU A 174 -6.13 -17.40 16.07
N SER A 175 -6.00 -17.51 17.40
CA SER A 175 -6.64 -18.58 18.18
C SER A 175 -8.16 -18.49 18.17
N GLU A 176 -8.72 -17.28 18.23
CA GLU A 176 -10.17 -17.06 18.05
C GLU A 176 -10.63 -17.53 16.67
N TYR A 177 -9.88 -17.24 15.60
CA TYR A 177 -10.20 -17.71 14.25
C TYR A 177 -10.17 -19.23 14.15
N LYS A 178 -9.17 -19.90 14.75
CA LYS A 178 -9.14 -21.36 14.85
C LYS A 178 -10.41 -21.91 15.55
N ASN A 179 -10.79 -21.32 16.66
CA ASN A 179 -11.98 -21.75 17.42
C ASN A 179 -13.30 -21.51 16.66
N SER A 180 -13.31 -20.55 15.72
CA SER A 180 -14.47 -20.29 14.85
C SER A 180 -14.54 -21.18 13.60
N GLY A 181 -13.62 -22.15 13.46
CA GLY A 181 -13.68 -23.18 12.42
C GLY A 181 -12.59 -23.12 11.36
N PHE A 182 -11.61 -22.22 11.48
CA PHE A 182 -10.48 -22.20 10.56
C PHE A 182 -9.51 -23.36 10.84
N GLN A 183 -9.04 -24.02 9.78
CA GLN A 183 -7.88 -24.90 9.85
C GLN A 183 -6.61 -24.07 9.71
N LEU A 184 -5.69 -24.18 10.68
CA LEU A 184 -4.38 -23.54 10.61
C LEU A 184 -3.34 -24.52 10.09
N ILE A 185 -2.65 -24.14 9.01
CA ILE A 185 -1.57 -24.91 8.40
C ILE A 185 -0.28 -24.11 8.58
N GLY A 186 0.70 -24.65 9.27
CA GLY A 186 2.00 -24.00 9.49
C GLY A 186 3.08 -24.56 8.58
N GLY A 187 3.87 -23.66 7.98
CA GLY A 187 5.13 -24.00 7.32
C GLY A 187 6.32 -23.66 8.21
N GLY A 188 7.23 -24.59 8.42
CA GLY A 188 8.44 -24.38 9.22
C GLY A 188 9.59 -25.27 8.81
N LEU A 189 10.80 -24.86 9.17
CA LEU A 189 12.04 -25.63 8.91
C LEU A 189 12.31 -26.72 9.95
N CYS A 190 11.52 -26.81 11.01
CA CYS A 190 11.71 -27.81 12.08
C CYS A 190 10.94 -29.08 11.74
N GLY A 191 11.69 -30.17 11.43
CA GLY A 191 11.12 -31.47 11.21
C GLY A 191 10.44 -32.00 12.47
N ASN A 192 9.15 -32.11 12.40
CA ASN A 192 8.28 -33.17 12.92
C ASN A 192 6.86 -32.76 12.55
N THR A 193 6.47 -33.02 11.32
CA THR A 193 5.07 -33.03 10.92
C THR A 193 4.41 -34.23 11.63
N GLN A 194 3.67 -33.94 12.70
CA GLN A 194 2.60 -34.84 13.13
C GLN A 194 1.35 -34.50 12.29
N ASN A 195 0.93 -35.47 11.49
CA ASN A 195 -0.33 -35.49 10.79
C ASN A 195 -1.52 -35.45 11.75
#